data_4051e82bae435ee15cb0b65a962fe87b
#
_entry.id   4051e82bae435ee15cb0b65a962fe87b
#
_cell.length_a   1.000
_cell.length_b   1.000
_cell.length_c   1.000
_cell.angle_alpha   90.00
_cell.angle_beta   90.00
_cell.angle_gamma   90.00
#
_symmetry.space_group_name_H-M   'P 1'
#
loop_
_entity.id
_entity.type
_entity.pdbx_description
1 polymer ?
#
loop_
_entity_poly.entity_id
_entity_poly.type
_entity_poly.pdbx_seq_one_letter_code
_entity_poly.pdbx_strand_id
1 'polypeptide(L)'
;MLADVRKNRDFYLYATAIMLPVIAQQLISALFNFADNFMVGLLGASSLAGVSVANKPYTVFLCLLFGFTGAGGILIAQYYGARERRTMQQLFGLQVMGGLTIGVIFFLALHFFPRQIMGAFVTDPQTMRAGLDYLSVIKWSYIPTGVSLACMHALRALGRNRMPMIAGFVTMLVNIALNSLLIFGLLGFPRLEERGAALATLIARLVEMGFYLYVLERQKTPFTRDVGSFRRLPRHVLATFVRKGVPLTANEVLWTGGQMIFFWTYAHVQEYALPAISLLDQTTTLIYVLTAGMSSAASAIIGQTLGAGDIARAKEQARRLLRLASMLGAACLVLGGALAFIVPAAYGTLNADLRVMATQMILVQAVLVIANALYMTTFSVLRAGGDTRSAVMLDSGYMWVVVVPAALLCAFVLPAVGRPDVRIAFVVVQVLMNAKIFWALAVLRRGRWANNMTRKN
;
A
#
# COMPACT_ATOMS: atom_id res chain seq x y z
N MET A 1 23.06 8.71 -19.04
CA MET A 1 21.73 8.18 -18.64
C MET A 1 20.86 7.87 -19.86
N LEU A 2 20.55 8.83 -20.73
CA LEU A 2 19.74 8.61 -21.97
C LEU A 2 20.38 7.61 -22.94
N ALA A 3 21.71 7.59 -23.08
CA ALA A 3 22.43 6.61 -23.88
C ALA A 3 22.27 5.16 -23.38
N ASP A 4 22.22 4.95 -22.07
CA ASP A 4 21.96 3.64 -21.47
C ASP A 4 20.52 3.18 -21.71
N VAL A 5 19.54 4.09 -21.68
CA VAL A 5 18.14 3.80 -22.01
C VAL A 5 18.02 3.35 -23.47
N ARG A 6 18.68 4.03 -24.41
CA ARG A 6 18.69 3.62 -25.82
C ARG A 6 19.33 2.23 -26.01
N LYS A 7 20.46 1.98 -25.37
CA LYS A 7 21.18 0.70 -25.45
C LYS A 7 20.41 -0.48 -24.84
N ASN A 8 19.61 -0.24 -23.82
CA ASN A 8 18.85 -1.26 -23.07
C ASN A 8 17.34 -1.06 -23.17
N ARG A 9 16.88 -0.59 -24.34
CA ARG A 9 15.47 -0.21 -24.58
C ARG A 9 14.47 -1.29 -24.16
N ASP A 10 14.75 -2.54 -24.49
CA ASP A 10 13.84 -3.67 -24.18
C ASP A 10 13.66 -3.87 -22.67
N PHE A 11 14.71 -3.69 -21.87
CA PHE A 11 14.61 -3.75 -20.41
C PHE A 11 13.70 -2.65 -19.85
N TYR A 12 13.90 -1.41 -20.30
CA TYR A 12 13.10 -0.28 -19.83
C TYR A 12 11.65 -0.37 -20.27
N LEU A 13 11.40 -0.81 -21.51
CA LEU A 13 10.04 -1.09 -21.99
C LEU A 13 9.36 -2.19 -21.15
N TYR A 14 10.07 -3.28 -20.84
CA TYR A 14 9.55 -4.34 -19.99
C TYR A 14 9.25 -3.86 -18.57
N ALA A 15 10.17 -3.11 -17.96
CA ALA A 15 9.96 -2.54 -16.63
C ALA A 15 8.73 -1.60 -16.62
N THR A 16 8.61 -0.70 -17.61
CA THR A 16 7.48 0.22 -17.75
C THR A 16 6.15 -0.52 -17.98
N ALA A 17 6.17 -1.60 -18.76
CA ALA A 17 4.97 -2.45 -18.98
C ALA A 17 4.46 -3.12 -17.70
N ILE A 18 5.36 -3.39 -16.72
CA ILE A 18 4.98 -3.88 -15.39
C ILE A 18 4.49 -2.73 -14.49
N MET A 19 5.14 -1.55 -14.57
CA MET A 19 4.85 -0.39 -13.71
C MET A 19 3.51 0.26 -14.03
N LEU A 20 3.25 0.54 -15.30
CA LEU A 20 2.10 1.36 -15.73
C LEU A 20 0.75 0.82 -15.24
N PRO A 21 0.47 -0.49 -15.34
CA PRO A 21 -0.78 -1.05 -14.80
C PRO A 21 -0.89 -0.90 -13.28
N VAL A 22 0.21 -0.95 -12.54
CA VAL A 22 0.19 -0.76 -11.07
C VAL A 22 -0.09 0.70 -10.73
N ILE A 23 0.52 1.64 -11.44
CA ILE A 23 0.25 3.07 -11.31
C ILE A 23 -1.24 3.35 -11.57
N ALA A 24 -1.76 2.84 -12.69
CA ALA A 24 -3.19 2.98 -13.02
C ALA A 24 -4.08 2.36 -11.95
N GLN A 25 -3.75 1.17 -11.44
CA GLN A 25 -4.49 0.53 -10.36
C GLN A 25 -4.52 1.37 -9.07
N GLN A 26 -3.40 2.00 -8.70
CA GLN A 26 -3.34 2.85 -7.52
C GLN A 26 -4.20 4.13 -7.68
N LEU A 27 -4.19 4.73 -8.88
CA LEU A 27 -5.07 5.85 -9.19
C LEU A 27 -6.56 5.44 -9.13
N ILE A 28 -6.90 4.29 -9.71
CA ILE A 28 -8.25 3.73 -9.63
C ILE A 28 -8.66 3.50 -8.18
N SER A 29 -7.77 2.96 -7.34
CA SER A 29 -8.04 2.75 -5.92
C SER A 29 -8.25 4.06 -5.16
N ALA A 30 -7.49 5.10 -5.48
CA ALA A 30 -7.67 6.43 -4.89
C ALA A 30 -9.03 7.04 -5.29
N LEU A 31 -9.41 6.93 -6.56
CA LEU A 31 -10.71 7.39 -7.07
C LEU A 31 -11.88 6.60 -6.44
N PHE A 32 -11.71 5.29 -6.28
CA PHE A 32 -12.68 4.42 -5.60
C PHE A 32 -12.94 4.92 -4.16
N ASN A 33 -11.86 5.10 -3.37
CA ASN A 33 -11.99 5.56 -1.99
C ASN A 33 -12.59 6.97 -1.90
N PHE A 34 -12.22 7.86 -2.83
CA PHE A 34 -12.78 9.20 -2.90
C PHE A 34 -14.28 9.16 -3.20
N ALA A 35 -14.71 8.42 -4.22
CA ALA A 35 -16.11 8.30 -4.61
C ALA A 35 -16.96 7.70 -3.47
N ASP A 36 -16.47 6.64 -2.84
CA ASP A 36 -17.16 5.97 -1.72
C ASP A 36 -17.36 6.93 -0.53
N ASN A 37 -16.28 7.60 -0.08
CA ASN A 37 -16.36 8.57 1.00
C ASN A 37 -17.24 9.79 0.65
N PHE A 38 -17.19 10.26 -0.59
CA PHE A 38 -18.02 11.37 -1.07
C PHE A 38 -19.51 10.99 -1.02
N MET A 39 -19.88 9.81 -1.52
CA MET A 39 -21.27 9.35 -1.55
C MET A 39 -21.83 9.10 -0.14
N VAL A 40 -21.02 8.54 0.76
CA VAL A 40 -21.39 8.40 2.19
C VAL A 40 -21.50 9.76 2.86
N GLY A 41 -20.62 10.70 2.52
CA GLY A 41 -20.65 12.09 3.05
C GLY A 41 -21.94 12.84 2.73
N LEU A 42 -22.61 12.52 1.62
CA LEU A 42 -23.92 13.09 1.27
C LEU A 42 -25.06 12.64 2.20
N LEU A 43 -24.88 11.57 2.98
CA LEU A 43 -25.84 11.15 4.01
C LEU A 43 -25.78 12.03 5.27
N GLY A 44 -24.65 12.70 5.50
CA GLY A 44 -24.42 13.60 6.63
C GLY A 44 -23.15 13.32 7.41
N ALA A 45 -22.81 14.25 8.31
CA ALA A 45 -21.56 14.19 9.07
C ALA A 45 -21.48 12.97 10.01
N SER A 46 -22.57 12.59 10.66
CA SER A 46 -22.61 11.43 11.56
C SER A 46 -22.41 10.12 10.80
N SER A 47 -22.99 9.98 9.60
CA SER A 47 -22.82 8.83 8.71
C SER A 47 -21.36 8.71 8.25
N LEU A 48 -20.77 9.80 7.77
CA LEU A 48 -19.38 9.83 7.34
C LEU A 48 -18.43 9.49 8.49
N ALA A 49 -18.64 10.07 9.67
CA ALA A 49 -17.85 9.77 10.85
C ALA A 49 -17.98 8.30 11.28
N GLY A 50 -19.21 7.77 11.33
CA GLY A 50 -19.49 6.39 11.70
C GLY A 50 -18.82 5.39 10.77
N VAL A 51 -18.95 5.58 9.45
CA VAL A 51 -18.29 4.75 8.42
C VAL A 51 -16.76 4.87 8.48
N SER A 52 -16.23 6.07 8.69
CA SER A 52 -14.79 6.29 8.83
C SER A 52 -14.19 5.53 10.01
N VAL A 53 -14.89 5.52 11.15
CA VAL A 53 -14.46 4.73 12.33
C VAL A 53 -14.63 3.23 12.07
N ALA A 54 -15.72 2.81 11.45
CA ALA A 54 -15.97 1.41 11.10
C ALA A 54 -14.91 0.84 10.15
N ASN A 55 -14.22 1.68 9.38
CA ASN A 55 -13.12 1.30 8.49
C ASN A 55 -11.73 1.21 9.19
N LYS A 56 -11.59 1.60 10.47
CA LYS A 56 -10.29 1.47 11.19
C LYS A 56 -9.80 0.02 11.31
N PRO A 57 -10.63 -0.97 11.67
CA PRO A 57 -10.23 -2.38 11.65
C PRO A 57 -9.77 -2.85 10.26
N TYR A 58 -10.36 -2.32 9.18
CA TYR A 58 -9.96 -2.66 7.82
C TYR A 58 -8.52 -2.24 7.50
N THR A 59 -8.08 -1.10 8.02
CA THR A 59 -6.67 -0.66 7.86
C THR A 59 -5.70 -1.65 8.51
N VAL A 60 -6.00 -2.11 9.73
CA VAL A 60 -5.18 -3.12 10.42
C VAL A 60 -5.17 -4.45 9.66
N PHE A 61 -6.34 -4.88 9.18
CA PHE A 61 -6.48 -6.06 8.35
C PHE A 61 -5.63 -6.00 7.08
N LEU A 62 -5.66 -4.88 6.37
CA LEU A 62 -4.84 -4.68 5.18
C LEU A 62 -3.34 -4.72 5.49
N CYS A 63 -2.87 -4.09 6.57
CA CYS A 63 -1.46 -4.14 6.97
C CYS A 63 -0.99 -5.59 7.18
N LEU A 64 -1.77 -6.40 7.89
CA LEU A 64 -1.46 -7.83 8.10
C LEU A 64 -1.44 -8.60 6.79
N LEU A 65 -2.43 -8.38 5.93
CA LEU A 65 -2.50 -9.05 4.63
C LEU A 65 -1.37 -8.65 3.69
N PHE A 66 -1.02 -7.37 3.60
CA PHE A 66 0.08 -6.90 2.75
C PHE A 66 1.42 -7.51 3.16
N GLY A 67 1.69 -7.59 4.46
CA GLY A 67 2.89 -8.26 4.97
C GLY A 67 2.91 -9.74 4.62
N PHE A 68 1.82 -10.46 4.91
CA PHE A 68 1.68 -11.89 4.68
C PHE A 68 1.72 -12.25 3.19
N THR A 69 0.87 -11.64 2.37
CA THR A 69 0.78 -11.93 0.93
C THR A 69 1.98 -11.37 0.16
N GLY A 70 2.57 -10.26 0.63
CA GLY A 70 3.80 -9.69 0.08
C GLY A 70 4.99 -10.64 0.22
N ALA A 71 5.16 -11.28 1.38
CA ALA A 71 6.19 -12.30 1.61
C ALA A 71 6.03 -13.50 0.66
N GLY A 72 4.80 -13.98 0.49
CA GLY A 72 4.52 -15.06 -0.45
C GLY A 72 4.75 -14.64 -1.90
N GLY A 73 4.41 -13.41 -2.27
CA GLY A 73 4.70 -12.87 -3.60
C GLY A 73 6.19 -12.88 -3.95
N ILE A 74 7.06 -12.54 -3.00
CA ILE A 74 8.52 -12.59 -3.17
C ILE A 74 8.99 -14.02 -3.47
N LEU A 75 8.53 -15.01 -2.69
CA LEU A 75 8.88 -16.40 -2.90
C LEU A 75 8.30 -16.93 -4.22
N ILE A 76 7.04 -16.63 -4.52
CA ILE A 76 6.41 -17.00 -5.81
C ILE A 76 7.22 -16.46 -6.98
N ALA A 77 7.70 -15.21 -6.94
CA ALA A 77 8.52 -14.62 -8.00
C ALA A 77 9.83 -15.40 -8.20
N GLN A 78 10.50 -15.79 -7.12
CA GLN A 78 11.75 -16.57 -7.21
C GLN A 78 11.49 -18.00 -7.71
N TYR A 79 10.48 -18.72 -7.19
CA TYR A 79 10.12 -20.05 -7.66
C TYR A 79 9.62 -20.04 -9.12
N TYR A 80 8.98 -18.96 -9.56
CA TYR A 80 8.63 -18.76 -10.96
C TYR A 80 9.88 -18.64 -11.84
N GLY A 81 10.87 -17.84 -11.41
CA GLY A 81 12.17 -17.75 -12.07
C GLY A 81 12.92 -19.07 -12.14
N ALA A 82 12.85 -19.88 -11.08
CA ALA A 82 13.43 -21.23 -11.00
C ALA A 82 12.65 -22.28 -11.81
N ARG A 83 11.49 -21.93 -12.37
CA ARG A 83 10.56 -22.83 -13.08
C ARG A 83 9.98 -23.96 -12.22
N GLU A 84 10.01 -23.84 -10.90
CA GLU A 84 9.46 -24.81 -9.96
C GLU A 84 7.95 -24.60 -9.73
N ARG A 85 7.14 -25.02 -10.69
CA ARG A 85 5.69 -24.84 -10.69
C ARG A 85 5.00 -25.42 -9.46
N ARG A 86 5.43 -26.58 -8.98
CA ARG A 86 4.79 -27.29 -7.85
C ARG A 86 4.89 -26.46 -6.56
N THR A 87 6.10 -26.04 -6.19
CA THR A 87 6.33 -25.22 -4.99
C THR A 87 5.60 -23.87 -5.07
N MET A 88 5.56 -23.27 -6.26
CA MET A 88 4.83 -22.03 -6.52
C MET A 88 3.32 -22.20 -6.31
N GLN A 89 2.70 -23.32 -6.77
CA GLN A 89 1.29 -23.62 -6.52
C GLN A 89 1.00 -23.80 -5.03
N GLN A 90 1.88 -24.51 -4.32
CA GLN A 90 1.75 -24.72 -2.89
C GLN A 90 1.85 -23.42 -2.09
N LEU A 91 2.75 -22.51 -2.47
CA LEU A 91 2.87 -21.16 -1.88
C LEU A 91 1.64 -20.31 -2.15
N PHE A 92 1.08 -20.39 -3.35
CA PHE A 92 -0.18 -19.70 -3.67
C PHE A 92 -1.33 -20.24 -2.83
N GLY A 93 -1.46 -21.56 -2.70
CA GLY A 93 -2.45 -22.18 -1.82
C GLY A 93 -2.31 -21.71 -0.36
N LEU A 94 -1.07 -21.60 0.15
CA LEU A 94 -0.79 -21.05 1.47
C LEU A 94 -1.25 -19.58 1.60
N GLN A 95 -1.00 -18.76 0.57
CA GLN A 95 -1.44 -17.36 0.58
C GLN A 95 -2.97 -17.23 0.57
N VAL A 96 -3.67 -18.01 -0.24
CA VAL A 96 -5.14 -18.00 -0.31
C VAL A 96 -5.73 -18.45 1.02
N MET A 97 -5.23 -19.57 1.58
CA MET A 97 -5.73 -20.07 2.86
C MET A 97 -5.40 -19.14 4.02
N GLY A 98 -4.20 -18.56 4.04
CA GLY A 98 -3.83 -17.57 5.06
C GLY A 98 -4.67 -16.29 4.95
N GLY A 99 -4.88 -15.78 3.74
CA GLY A 99 -5.75 -14.62 3.49
C GLY A 99 -7.21 -14.88 3.92
N LEU A 100 -7.72 -16.08 3.60
CA LEU A 100 -9.03 -16.53 4.06
C LEU A 100 -9.10 -16.60 5.60
N THR A 101 -8.09 -17.21 6.24
CA THR A 101 -8.04 -17.35 7.71
C THR A 101 -8.01 -15.98 8.39
N ILE A 102 -7.16 -15.06 7.92
CA ILE A 102 -7.10 -13.68 8.45
C ILE A 102 -8.45 -13.00 8.24
N GLY A 103 -9.07 -13.14 7.06
CA GLY A 103 -10.40 -12.59 6.75
C GLY A 103 -11.47 -13.12 7.70
N VAL A 104 -11.48 -14.42 7.97
CA VAL A 104 -12.43 -15.05 8.92
C VAL A 104 -12.19 -14.58 10.36
N ILE A 105 -10.93 -14.43 10.80
CA ILE A 105 -10.62 -13.91 12.14
C ILE A 105 -11.19 -12.50 12.32
N PHE A 106 -10.96 -11.60 11.35
CA PHE A 106 -11.51 -10.24 11.42
C PHE A 106 -13.04 -10.22 11.30
N PHE A 107 -13.62 -11.06 10.44
CA PHE A 107 -15.07 -11.24 10.38
C PHE A 107 -15.65 -11.64 11.74
N LEU A 108 -15.06 -12.66 12.41
CA LEU A 108 -15.51 -13.10 13.72
C LEU A 108 -15.35 -12.00 14.79
N ALA A 109 -14.23 -11.30 14.79
CA ALA A 109 -14.00 -10.17 15.71
C ALA A 109 -15.07 -9.08 15.54
N LEU A 110 -15.38 -8.68 14.31
CA LEU A 110 -16.41 -7.69 14.01
C LEU A 110 -17.84 -8.23 14.18
N HIS A 111 -18.02 -9.54 14.14
CA HIS A 111 -19.31 -10.18 14.39
C HIS A 111 -19.66 -10.20 15.87
N PHE A 112 -18.70 -10.59 16.73
CA PHE A 112 -18.95 -10.76 18.17
C PHE A 112 -18.72 -9.48 18.98
N PHE A 113 -17.83 -8.59 18.54
CA PHE A 113 -17.39 -7.40 19.29
C PHE A 113 -17.62 -6.06 18.57
N PRO A 114 -18.68 -5.86 17.74
CA PRO A 114 -18.83 -4.64 16.95
C PRO A 114 -18.97 -3.39 17.82
N ARG A 115 -19.76 -3.47 18.90
CA ARG A 115 -20.01 -2.34 19.82
C ARG A 115 -18.73 -1.95 20.60
N GLN A 116 -17.96 -2.94 21.06
CA GLN A 116 -16.71 -2.70 21.79
C GLN A 116 -15.66 -2.02 20.89
N ILE A 117 -15.56 -2.49 19.65
CA ILE A 117 -14.63 -1.93 18.66
C ILE A 117 -15.02 -0.49 18.30
N MET A 118 -16.29 -0.22 18.03
CA MET A 118 -16.77 1.13 17.76
C MET A 118 -16.67 2.04 18.99
N GLY A 119 -17.04 1.54 20.17
CA GLY A 119 -17.04 2.30 21.43
C GLY A 119 -15.65 2.72 21.90
N ALA A 120 -14.57 2.09 21.40
CA ALA A 120 -13.20 2.55 21.63
C ALA A 120 -12.89 3.91 20.96
N PHE A 121 -13.69 4.33 19.98
CA PHE A 121 -13.44 5.54 19.18
C PHE A 121 -14.59 6.55 19.22
N VAL A 122 -15.83 6.11 19.47
CA VAL A 122 -17.04 6.93 19.34
C VAL A 122 -17.93 6.77 20.55
N THR A 123 -18.39 7.91 21.07
CA THR A 123 -19.37 7.99 22.19
C THR A 123 -20.74 8.54 21.73
N ASP A 124 -20.77 9.28 20.61
CA ASP A 124 -22.00 9.84 20.06
C ASP A 124 -22.94 8.74 19.55
N PRO A 125 -24.21 8.70 20.02
CA PRO A 125 -25.16 7.65 19.66
C PRO A 125 -25.50 7.58 18.17
N GLN A 126 -25.56 8.71 17.46
CA GLN A 126 -25.91 8.74 16.03
C GLN A 126 -24.77 8.16 15.20
N THR A 127 -23.54 8.62 15.44
CA THR A 127 -22.33 8.11 14.80
C THR A 127 -22.11 6.62 15.10
N MET A 128 -22.37 6.20 16.35
CA MET A 128 -22.31 4.79 16.74
C MET A 128 -23.30 3.94 15.94
N ARG A 129 -24.55 4.40 15.78
CA ARG A 129 -25.58 3.67 15.03
C ARG A 129 -25.19 3.54 13.56
N ALA A 130 -24.81 4.63 12.90
CA ALA A 130 -24.36 4.63 11.52
C ALA A 130 -23.18 3.66 11.28
N GLY A 131 -22.19 3.67 12.17
CA GLY A 131 -21.06 2.76 12.10
C GLY A 131 -21.43 1.30 12.31
N LEU A 132 -22.35 0.98 13.24
CA LEU A 132 -22.83 -0.38 13.46
C LEU A 132 -23.68 -0.89 12.28
N ASP A 133 -24.51 -0.05 11.68
CA ASP A 133 -25.28 -0.39 10.49
C ASP A 133 -24.36 -0.72 9.32
N TYR A 134 -23.32 0.06 9.10
CA TYR A 134 -22.28 -0.23 8.12
C TYR A 134 -21.54 -1.54 8.43
N LEU A 135 -21.06 -1.74 9.69
CA LEU A 135 -20.34 -2.94 10.12
C LEU A 135 -21.16 -4.22 9.99
N SER A 136 -22.48 -4.13 10.15
CA SER A 136 -23.39 -5.27 10.06
C SER A 136 -23.23 -6.02 8.73
N VAL A 137 -22.92 -5.30 7.66
CA VAL A 137 -22.76 -5.82 6.30
C VAL A 137 -21.31 -5.91 5.88
N ILE A 138 -20.50 -4.84 6.09
CA ILE A 138 -19.13 -4.77 5.55
C ILE A 138 -18.19 -5.86 6.08
N LYS A 139 -18.44 -6.38 7.31
CA LYS A 139 -17.64 -7.47 7.88
C LYS A 139 -17.52 -8.70 6.97
N TRP A 140 -18.51 -8.99 6.14
CA TRP A 140 -18.47 -10.08 5.17
C TRP A 140 -17.47 -9.86 4.03
N SER A 141 -17.12 -8.61 3.74
CA SER A 141 -16.15 -8.28 2.68
C SER A 141 -14.70 -8.65 3.01
N TYR A 142 -14.37 -8.86 4.29
CA TYR A 142 -13.02 -9.23 4.73
C TYR A 142 -12.57 -10.59 4.15
N ILE A 143 -13.52 -11.52 4.03
CA ILE A 143 -13.26 -12.86 3.48
C ILE A 143 -12.86 -12.81 2.00
N PRO A 144 -13.68 -12.25 1.08
CA PRO A 144 -13.30 -12.15 -0.33
C PRO A 144 -12.07 -11.26 -0.55
N THR A 145 -11.88 -10.21 0.26
CA THR A 145 -10.69 -9.35 0.16
C THR A 145 -9.41 -10.13 0.46
N GLY A 146 -9.40 -11.01 1.47
CA GLY A 146 -8.24 -11.84 1.79
C GLY A 146 -7.81 -12.73 0.61
N VAL A 147 -8.77 -13.34 -0.06
CA VAL A 147 -8.54 -14.16 -1.27
C VAL A 147 -8.07 -13.30 -2.45
N SER A 148 -8.74 -12.16 -2.68
CA SER A 148 -8.40 -11.23 -3.78
C SER A 148 -6.97 -10.71 -3.67
N LEU A 149 -6.52 -10.32 -2.47
CA LEU A 149 -5.15 -9.84 -2.25
C LEU A 149 -4.11 -10.94 -2.47
N ALA A 150 -4.38 -12.19 -2.08
CA ALA A 150 -3.51 -13.31 -2.37
C ALA A 150 -3.36 -13.53 -3.89
N CYS A 151 -4.46 -13.49 -4.65
CA CYS A 151 -4.46 -13.60 -6.10
C CYS A 151 -3.72 -12.42 -6.76
N MET A 152 -3.96 -11.20 -6.29
CA MET A 152 -3.30 -9.99 -6.79
C MET A 152 -1.78 -10.08 -6.63
N HIS A 153 -1.29 -10.42 -5.43
CA HIS A 153 0.16 -10.52 -5.17
C HIS A 153 0.81 -11.66 -5.97
N ALA A 154 0.12 -12.78 -6.16
CA ALA A 154 0.59 -13.87 -7.00
C ALA A 154 0.70 -13.45 -8.48
N LEU A 155 -0.30 -12.76 -9.04
CA LEU A 155 -0.25 -12.23 -10.40
C LEU A 155 0.85 -11.18 -10.59
N ARG A 156 1.05 -10.30 -9.60
CA ARG A 156 2.14 -9.31 -9.59
C ARG A 156 3.51 -9.98 -9.57
N ALA A 157 3.69 -11.06 -8.81
CA ALA A 157 4.91 -11.85 -8.76
C ALA A 157 5.27 -12.46 -10.13
N LEU A 158 4.26 -12.79 -10.95
CA LEU A 158 4.43 -13.23 -12.34
C LEU A 158 4.65 -12.08 -13.33
N GLY A 159 4.60 -10.82 -12.90
CA GLY A 159 4.65 -9.63 -13.76
C GLY A 159 3.35 -9.37 -14.53
N ARG A 160 2.24 -10.07 -14.21
CA ARG A 160 0.93 -9.93 -14.90
C ARG A 160 0.07 -8.84 -14.28
N ASN A 161 0.59 -7.62 -14.19
CA ASN A 161 -0.04 -6.50 -13.47
C ASN A 161 -1.29 -5.92 -14.17
N ARG A 162 -1.51 -6.22 -15.45
CA ARG A 162 -2.71 -5.77 -16.18
C ARG A 162 -4.00 -6.34 -15.57
N MET A 163 -3.96 -7.57 -15.07
CA MET A 163 -5.17 -8.21 -14.51
C MET A 163 -5.63 -7.57 -13.21
N PRO A 164 -4.75 -7.30 -12.23
CA PRO A 164 -5.09 -6.49 -11.05
C PRO A 164 -5.64 -5.10 -11.38
N MET A 165 -5.09 -4.43 -12.40
CA MET A 165 -5.59 -3.14 -12.86
C MET A 165 -7.03 -3.24 -13.38
N ILE A 166 -7.32 -4.22 -14.24
CA ILE A 166 -8.68 -4.44 -14.80
C ILE A 166 -9.64 -4.81 -13.67
N ALA A 167 -9.23 -5.71 -12.75
CA ALA A 167 -10.03 -6.07 -11.58
C ALA A 167 -10.43 -4.84 -10.77
N GLY A 168 -9.46 -3.97 -10.42
CA GLY A 168 -9.71 -2.74 -9.68
C GLY A 168 -10.66 -1.79 -10.42
N PHE A 169 -10.52 -1.65 -11.74
CA PHE A 169 -11.40 -0.81 -12.55
C PHE A 169 -12.85 -1.34 -12.56
N VAL A 170 -13.04 -2.64 -12.80
CA VAL A 170 -14.36 -3.28 -12.76
C VAL A 170 -14.98 -3.13 -11.38
N THR A 171 -14.22 -3.39 -10.31
CA THR A 171 -14.68 -3.27 -8.94
C THR A 171 -15.13 -1.83 -8.62
N MET A 172 -14.37 -0.82 -9.07
CA MET A 172 -14.72 0.59 -8.89
C MET A 172 -16.05 0.93 -9.59
N LEU A 173 -16.21 0.53 -10.85
CA LEU A 173 -17.46 0.81 -11.60
C LEU A 173 -18.66 0.13 -10.94
N VAL A 174 -18.53 -1.14 -10.55
CA VAL A 174 -19.60 -1.88 -9.85
C VAL A 174 -19.96 -1.21 -8.54
N ASN A 175 -18.96 -0.79 -7.74
CA ASN A 175 -19.21 -0.12 -6.47
C ASN A 175 -19.92 1.22 -6.65
N ILE A 176 -19.46 2.09 -7.55
CA ILE A 176 -20.07 3.40 -7.79
C ILE A 176 -21.53 3.23 -8.27
N ALA A 177 -21.77 2.30 -9.19
CA ALA A 177 -23.11 2.03 -9.68
C ALA A 177 -24.04 1.52 -8.55
N LEU A 178 -23.56 0.55 -7.75
CA LEU A 178 -24.34 0.01 -6.64
C LEU A 178 -24.51 1.01 -5.51
N ASN A 179 -23.52 1.84 -5.21
CA ASN A 179 -23.64 2.93 -4.24
C ASN A 179 -24.77 3.89 -4.65
N SER A 180 -24.81 4.30 -5.93
CA SER A 180 -25.87 5.18 -6.44
C SER A 180 -27.26 4.56 -6.29
N LEU A 181 -27.40 3.26 -6.50
CA LEU A 181 -28.66 2.54 -6.38
C LEU A 181 -29.07 2.32 -4.91
N LEU A 182 -28.15 1.85 -4.08
CA LEU A 182 -28.45 1.34 -2.74
C LEU A 182 -28.38 2.41 -1.65
N ILE A 183 -27.49 3.42 -1.78
CA ILE A 183 -27.44 4.54 -0.82
C ILE A 183 -28.65 5.44 -0.98
N PHE A 184 -28.94 5.84 -2.24
CA PHE A 184 -29.96 6.87 -2.52
C PHE A 184 -31.31 6.29 -2.92
N GLY A 185 -31.40 4.98 -3.20
CA GLY A 185 -32.66 4.33 -3.59
C GLY A 185 -33.10 4.69 -5.02
N LEU A 186 -32.13 4.89 -5.95
CA LEU A 186 -32.45 5.22 -7.34
C LEU A 186 -33.07 4.02 -8.07
N LEU A 187 -33.83 4.29 -9.13
CA LEU A 187 -34.47 3.28 -9.99
C LEU A 187 -35.42 2.31 -9.25
N GLY A 188 -36.01 2.73 -8.11
CA GLY A 188 -36.93 1.91 -7.31
C GLY A 188 -36.28 0.94 -6.33
N PHE A 189 -34.97 1.01 -6.16
CA PHE A 189 -34.27 0.26 -5.11
C PHE A 189 -34.57 0.87 -3.73
N PRO A 190 -34.55 0.04 -2.65
CA PRO A 190 -34.72 0.55 -1.28
C PRO A 190 -33.53 1.44 -0.90
N ARG A 191 -33.80 2.57 -0.27
CA ARG A 191 -32.76 3.45 0.31
C ARG A 191 -32.20 2.81 1.57
N LEU A 192 -30.99 2.26 1.50
CA LEU A 192 -30.34 1.53 2.58
C LEU A 192 -29.29 2.35 3.33
N GLU A 193 -29.00 3.59 2.88
CA GLU A 193 -28.03 4.50 3.49
C GLU A 193 -26.67 3.83 3.74
N GLU A 194 -26.15 3.81 4.98
CA GLU A 194 -24.84 3.22 5.32
C GLU A 194 -24.76 1.70 5.02
N ARG A 195 -25.86 0.99 5.22
CA ARG A 195 -25.95 -0.44 4.85
C ARG A 195 -25.87 -0.62 3.35
N GLY A 196 -26.40 0.33 2.58
CA GLY A 196 -26.31 0.37 1.13
C GLY A 196 -24.87 0.49 0.65
N ALA A 197 -24.11 1.41 1.24
CA ALA A 197 -22.68 1.58 0.96
C ALA A 197 -21.87 0.30 1.28
N ALA A 198 -22.15 -0.31 2.43
CA ALA A 198 -21.51 -1.55 2.86
C ALA A 198 -21.84 -2.73 1.91
N LEU A 199 -23.09 -2.83 1.46
CA LEU A 199 -23.55 -3.87 0.55
C LEU A 199 -22.94 -3.70 -0.85
N ALA A 200 -22.89 -2.48 -1.36
CA ALA A 200 -22.23 -2.16 -2.62
C ALA A 200 -20.75 -2.56 -2.60
N THR A 201 -20.05 -2.24 -1.50
CA THR A 201 -18.65 -2.62 -1.31
C THR A 201 -18.51 -4.15 -1.21
N LEU A 202 -19.36 -4.84 -0.47
CA LEU A 202 -19.35 -6.30 -0.38
C LEU A 202 -19.51 -6.96 -1.76
N ILE A 203 -20.50 -6.54 -2.54
CA ILE A 203 -20.75 -7.07 -3.88
C ILE A 203 -19.55 -6.78 -4.79
N ALA A 204 -19.01 -5.57 -4.76
CA ALA A 204 -17.82 -5.20 -5.52
C ALA A 204 -16.61 -6.10 -5.19
N ARG A 205 -16.37 -6.44 -3.90
CA ARG A 205 -15.32 -7.37 -3.47
C ARG A 205 -15.57 -8.81 -3.90
N LEU A 206 -16.81 -9.26 -3.93
CA LEU A 206 -17.18 -10.57 -4.47
C LEU A 206 -16.93 -10.64 -5.98
N VAL A 207 -17.29 -9.58 -6.72
CA VAL A 207 -17.01 -9.47 -8.16
C VAL A 207 -15.49 -9.47 -8.41
N GLU A 208 -14.72 -8.74 -7.61
CA GLU A 208 -13.25 -8.72 -7.67
C GLU A 208 -12.67 -10.13 -7.50
N MET A 209 -13.09 -10.82 -6.45
CA MET A 209 -12.66 -12.20 -6.18
C MET A 209 -13.03 -13.14 -7.34
N GLY A 210 -14.27 -13.07 -7.81
CA GLY A 210 -14.75 -13.85 -8.95
C GLY A 210 -13.95 -13.59 -10.23
N PHE A 211 -13.62 -12.31 -10.50
CA PHE A 211 -12.76 -11.93 -11.60
C PHE A 211 -11.36 -12.55 -11.50
N TYR A 212 -10.72 -12.49 -10.33
CA TYR A 212 -9.40 -13.13 -10.14
C TYR A 212 -9.46 -14.64 -10.35
N LEU A 213 -10.46 -15.33 -9.78
CA LEU A 213 -10.62 -16.77 -9.95
C LEU A 213 -10.82 -17.13 -11.42
N TYR A 214 -11.66 -16.38 -12.14
CA TYR A 214 -11.88 -16.55 -13.59
C TYR A 214 -10.60 -16.36 -14.40
N VAL A 215 -9.82 -15.30 -14.12
CA VAL A 215 -8.56 -15.01 -14.81
C VAL A 215 -7.54 -16.13 -14.56
N LEU A 216 -7.41 -16.59 -13.31
CA LEU A 216 -6.50 -17.66 -12.96
C LEU A 216 -6.81 -18.95 -13.71
N GLU A 217 -8.08 -19.28 -13.88
CA GLU A 217 -8.53 -20.47 -14.60
C GLU A 217 -8.33 -20.34 -16.11
N ARG A 218 -8.84 -19.25 -16.73
CA ARG A 218 -8.78 -19.01 -18.17
C ARG A 218 -7.36 -18.89 -18.71
N GLN A 219 -6.48 -18.23 -17.98
CA GLN A 219 -5.10 -18.02 -18.44
C GLN A 219 -4.19 -19.23 -18.19
N LYS A 220 -4.75 -20.39 -17.81
CA LYS A 220 -3.99 -21.61 -17.47
C LYS A 220 -2.78 -21.28 -16.61
N THR A 221 -2.99 -20.37 -15.62
CA THR A 221 -1.92 -20.02 -14.72
C THR A 221 -1.50 -21.25 -13.92
N PRO A 222 -0.26 -21.33 -13.47
CA PRO A 222 0.19 -22.49 -12.71
C PRO A 222 -0.49 -22.65 -11.34
N PHE A 223 -1.50 -21.83 -11.02
CA PHE A 223 -2.11 -21.74 -9.68
C PHE A 223 -3.44 -22.53 -9.51
N THR A 224 -4.03 -23.12 -10.56
CA THR A 224 -5.48 -23.25 -10.69
C THR A 224 -6.14 -24.48 -10.11
N ARG A 225 -5.48 -25.54 -9.66
CA ARG A 225 -6.26 -26.77 -9.44
C ARG A 225 -6.18 -27.42 -8.09
N ASP A 226 -5.27 -27.01 -7.22
CA ASP A 226 -5.13 -27.66 -5.92
C ASP A 226 -4.67 -26.64 -4.85
N VAL A 227 -5.62 -25.82 -4.39
CA VAL A 227 -5.37 -24.90 -3.27
C VAL A 227 -4.99 -25.71 -2.02
N GLY A 228 -5.51 -26.92 -1.86
CA GLY A 228 -5.17 -27.83 -0.76
C GLY A 228 -3.74 -28.35 -0.79
N SER A 229 -3.03 -28.20 -1.91
CA SER A 229 -1.64 -28.65 -2.07
C SER A 229 -0.65 -27.98 -1.10
N PHE A 230 -1.01 -26.84 -0.51
CA PHE A 230 -0.19 -26.17 0.51
C PHE A 230 0.16 -27.08 1.69
N ARG A 231 -0.68 -28.06 2.02
CA ARG A 231 -0.43 -29.04 3.08
C ARG A 231 0.80 -29.90 2.79
N ARG A 232 1.20 -30.01 1.51
CA ARG A 232 2.37 -30.75 1.06
C ARG A 232 3.59 -29.84 0.86
N LEU A 233 3.52 -28.58 1.33
CA LEU A 233 4.62 -27.62 1.23
C LEU A 233 5.82 -28.14 2.03
N PRO A 234 7.02 -28.20 1.43
CA PRO A 234 8.21 -28.64 2.15
C PRO A 234 8.48 -27.77 3.38
N ARG A 235 8.83 -28.39 4.51
CA ARG A 235 9.06 -27.70 5.79
C ARG A 235 10.05 -26.55 5.68
N HIS A 236 11.11 -26.69 4.87
CA HIS A 236 12.10 -25.64 4.68
C HIS A 236 11.54 -24.42 3.94
N VAL A 237 10.61 -24.61 3.00
CA VAL A 237 9.92 -23.52 2.29
C VAL A 237 8.98 -22.79 3.24
N LEU A 238 8.21 -23.53 4.05
CA LEU A 238 7.35 -22.96 5.08
C LEU A 238 8.17 -22.18 6.11
N ALA A 239 9.28 -22.74 6.58
CA ALA A 239 10.18 -22.05 7.50
C ALA A 239 10.75 -20.77 6.89
N THR A 240 11.11 -20.78 5.60
CA THR A 240 11.56 -19.59 4.88
C THR A 240 10.44 -18.57 4.75
N PHE A 241 9.22 -19.00 4.43
CA PHE A 241 8.05 -18.12 4.36
C PHE A 241 7.80 -17.41 5.70
N VAL A 242 7.76 -18.16 6.81
CA VAL A 242 7.55 -17.59 8.15
C VAL A 242 8.71 -16.68 8.56
N ARG A 243 9.95 -17.13 8.39
CA ARG A 243 11.17 -16.36 8.73
C ARG A 243 11.27 -15.04 7.98
N LYS A 244 10.74 -14.96 6.76
CA LYS A 244 10.74 -13.74 5.94
C LYS A 244 9.43 -12.97 6.08
N GLY A 245 8.30 -13.65 6.22
CA GLY A 245 6.97 -13.04 6.29
C GLY A 245 6.71 -12.33 7.61
N VAL A 246 7.04 -12.93 8.74
CA VAL A 246 6.80 -12.31 10.06
C VAL A 246 7.48 -10.94 10.19
N PRO A 247 8.78 -10.78 9.87
CA PRO A 247 9.40 -9.44 9.91
C PRO A 247 8.75 -8.45 8.94
N LEU A 248 8.34 -8.88 7.75
CA LEU A 248 7.69 -8.00 6.78
C LEU A 248 6.31 -7.54 7.26
N THR A 249 5.53 -8.44 7.86
CA THR A 249 4.22 -8.10 8.45
C THR A 249 4.39 -7.14 9.63
N ALA A 250 5.36 -7.40 10.50
CA ALA A 250 5.70 -6.50 11.59
C ALA A 250 6.13 -5.12 11.08
N ASN A 251 6.89 -5.07 9.97
CA ASN A 251 7.28 -3.81 9.34
C ASN A 251 6.07 -2.98 8.90
N GLU A 252 5.07 -3.57 8.26
CA GLU A 252 3.86 -2.84 7.83
C GLU A 252 3.10 -2.24 9.02
N VAL A 253 2.99 -3.00 10.12
CA VAL A 253 2.34 -2.54 11.36
C VAL A 253 3.13 -1.41 12.02
N LEU A 254 4.44 -1.58 12.17
CA LEU A 254 5.33 -0.57 12.75
C LEU A 254 5.37 0.71 11.90
N TRP A 255 5.40 0.57 10.58
CA TRP A 255 5.36 1.70 9.67
C TRP A 255 4.07 2.51 9.83
N THR A 256 2.91 1.83 9.87
CA THR A 256 1.62 2.49 10.10
C THR A 256 1.57 3.20 11.45
N GLY A 257 2.08 2.55 12.51
CA GLY A 257 2.19 3.16 13.85
C GLY A 257 3.04 4.43 13.85
N GLY A 258 4.19 4.41 13.18
CA GLY A 258 5.03 5.59 13.04
C GLY A 258 4.36 6.75 12.32
N GLN A 259 3.61 6.48 11.23
CA GLN A 259 2.84 7.51 10.53
C GLN A 259 1.79 8.16 11.43
N MET A 260 1.14 7.38 12.31
CA MET A 260 0.19 7.93 13.30
C MET A 260 0.88 8.86 14.29
N ILE A 261 2.11 8.54 14.73
CA ILE A 261 2.88 9.42 15.62
C ILE A 261 3.27 10.72 14.90
N PHE A 262 3.66 10.66 13.63
CA PHE A 262 3.96 11.88 12.85
C PHE A 262 2.74 12.78 12.72
N PHE A 263 1.58 12.22 12.38
CA PHE A 263 0.33 12.99 12.33
C PHE A 263 -0.01 13.61 13.69
N TRP A 264 0.12 12.85 14.79
CA TRP A 264 -0.06 13.34 16.15
C TRP A 264 0.92 14.48 16.48
N THR A 265 2.19 14.31 16.12
CA THR A 265 3.22 15.36 16.30
C THR A 265 2.81 16.66 15.63
N TYR A 266 2.39 16.61 14.37
CA TYR A 266 1.99 17.79 13.62
C TYR A 266 0.76 18.48 14.24
N ALA A 267 -0.24 17.68 14.62
CA ALA A 267 -1.43 18.18 15.30
C ALA A 267 -1.09 18.84 16.66
N HIS A 268 -0.17 18.25 17.42
CA HIS A 268 0.22 18.74 18.73
C HIS A 268 1.06 20.03 18.65
N VAL A 269 1.94 20.14 17.64
CA VAL A 269 2.72 21.38 17.41
C VAL A 269 1.83 22.53 17.00
N GLN A 270 0.86 22.32 16.10
CA GLN A 270 0.00 23.38 15.58
C GLN A 270 -1.31 22.82 15.04
N GLU A 271 -2.33 22.71 15.87
CA GLU A 271 -3.65 22.19 15.51
C GLU A 271 -4.31 22.96 14.35
N TYR A 272 -4.15 24.28 14.33
CA TYR A 272 -4.64 25.14 13.25
C TYR A 272 -4.14 24.71 11.85
N ALA A 273 -2.99 24.02 11.76
CA ALA A 273 -2.40 23.59 10.50
C ALA A 273 -3.00 22.28 9.92
N LEU A 274 -3.90 21.59 10.64
CA LEU A 274 -4.47 20.31 10.21
C LEU A 274 -5.08 20.34 8.79
N PRO A 275 -5.79 21.40 8.34
CA PRO A 275 -6.25 21.48 6.95
C PRO A 275 -5.10 21.51 5.93
N ALA A 276 -4.00 22.21 6.22
CA ALA A 276 -2.83 22.22 5.33
C ALA A 276 -2.13 20.85 5.27
N ILE A 277 -2.06 20.14 6.40
CA ILE A 277 -1.53 18.77 6.49
C ILE A 277 -2.40 17.80 5.68
N SER A 278 -3.72 17.94 5.74
CA SER A 278 -4.64 17.11 4.96
C SER A 278 -4.46 17.31 3.44
N LEU A 279 -4.23 18.55 2.99
CA LEU A 279 -3.90 18.82 1.58
C LEU A 279 -2.55 18.23 1.18
N LEU A 280 -1.56 18.32 2.06
CA LEU A 280 -0.26 17.69 1.85
C LEU A 280 -0.40 16.18 1.68
N ASP A 281 -1.14 15.50 2.55
CA ASP A 281 -1.32 14.04 2.50
C ASP A 281 -2.01 13.60 1.20
N GLN A 282 -3.05 14.30 0.76
CA GLN A 282 -3.72 14.03 -0.51
C GLN A 282 -2.77 14.21 -1.70
N THR A 283 -2.02 15.32 -1.73
CA THR A 283 -1.07 15.62 -2.80
C THR A 283 0.08 14.61 -2.81
N THR A 284 0.61 14.26 -1.64
CA THR A 284 1.67 13.28 -1.47
C THR A 284 1.24 11.89 -1.98
N THR A 285 0.00 11.50 -1.72
CA THR A 285 -0.57 10.25 -2.23
C THR A 285 -0.54 10.20 -3.75
N LEU A 286 -0.93 11.28 -4.44
CA LEU A 286 -0.88 11.36 -5.91
C LEU A 286 0.55 11.24 -6.45
N ILE A 287 1.51 11.87 -5.79
CA ILE A 287 2.93 11.81 -6.18
C ILE A 287 3.46 10.38 -5.98
N TYR A 288 3.13 9.72 -4.88
CA TYR A 288 3.67 8.40 -4.53
C TYR A 288 3.04 7.23 -5.31
N VAL A 289 1.90 7.42 -5.94
CA VAL A 289 1.32 6.44 -6.86
C VAL A 289 2.33 6.01 -7.92
N LEU A 290 3.14 6.95 -8.44
CA LEU A 290 4.16 6.65 -9.43
C LEU A 290 5.26 5.74 -8.89
N THR A 291 5.63 5.88 -7.62
CA THR A 291 6.69 5.06 -6.99
C THR A 291 6.23 3.64 -6.67
N ALA A 292 4.93 3.41 -6.44
CA ALA A 292 4.37 2.08 -6.20
C ALA A 292 4.54 1.14 -7.40
N GLY A 293 4.41 1.67 -8.62
CA GLY A 293 4.69 0.93 -9.85
C GLY A 293 6.13 0.42 -9.90
N MET A 294 7.08 1.27 -9.50
CA MET A 294 8.51 0.95 -9.45
C MET A 294 8.82 -0.19 -8.49
N SER A 295 8.21 -0.17 -7.30
CA SER A 295 8.35 -1.23 -6.30
C SER A 295 7.87 -2.59 -6.81
N SER A 296 6.75 -2.61 -7.53
CA SER A 296 6.22 -3.84 -8.14
C SER A 296 7.13 -4.38 -9.24
N ALA A 297 7.63 -3.52 -10.13
CA ALA A 297 8.57 -3.91 -11.18
C ALA A 297 9.89 -4.46 -10.58
N ALA A 298 10.44 -3.79 -9.58
CA ALA A 298 11.64 -4.23 -8.90
C ALA A 298 11.46 -5.62 -8.26
N SER A 299 10.36 -5.83 -7.54
CA SER A 299 10.07 -7.12 -6.89
C SER A 299 9.92 -8.27 -7.90
N ALA A 300 9.20 -8.06 -8.99
CA ALA A 300 9.00 -9.09 -10.01
C ALA A 300 10.28 -9.40 -10.78
N ILE A 301 10.95 -8.37 -11.33
CA ILE A 301 12.14 -8.53 -12.20
C ILE A 301 13.29 -9.15 -11.41
N ILE A 302 13.62 -8.61 -10.24
CA ILE A 302 14.72 -9.09 -9.42
C ILE A 302 14.42 -10.47 -8.85
N GLY A 303 13.19 -10.69 -8.33
CA GLY A 303 12.78 -11.99 -7.79
C GLY A 303 12.90 -13.12 -8.83
N GLN A 304 12.39 -12.90 -10.03
CA GLN A 304 12.47 -13.88 -11.13
C GLN A 304 13.91 -14.14 -11.58
N THR A 305 14.72 -13.10 -11.70
CA THR A 305 16.13 -13.25 -12.13
C THR A 305 16.97 -13.98 -11.09
N LEU A 306 16.78 -13.69 -9.80
CA LEU A 306 17.43 -14.43 -8.71
C LEU A 306 16.97 -15.87 -8.63
N GLY A 307 15.68 -16.13 -8.85
CA GLY A 307 15.12 -17.47 -8.90
C GLY A 307 15.73 -18.30 -10.04
N ALA A 308 15.99 -17.68 -11.19
CA ALA A 308 16.70 -18.32 -12.33
C ALA A 308 18.18 -18.57 -12.04
N GLY A 309 18.73 -18.07 -10.93
CA GLY A 309 20.12 -18.29 -10.51
C GLY A 309 21.13 -17.28 -11.07
N ASP A 310 20.70 -16.27 -11.82
CA ASP A 310 21.57 -15.27 -12.44
C ASP A 310 21.76 -14.04 -11.54
N ILE A 311 22.65 -14.19 -10.55
CA ILE A 311 22.96 -13.13 -9.58
C ILE A 311 23.62 -11.91 -10.25
N ALA A 312 24.47 -12.11 -11.25
CA ALA A 312 25.16 -11.03 -11.94
C ALA A 312 24.17 -10.13 -12.67
N ARG A 313 23.25 -10.74 -13.42
CA ARG A 313 22.16 -10.06 -14.12
C ARG A 313 21.22 -9.33 -13.17
N ALA A 314 20.88 -9.94 -12.02
CA ALA A 314 20.03 -9.31 -11.01
C ALA A 314 20.68 -8.02 -10.45
N LYS A 315 21.99 -8.03 -10.18
CA LYS A 315 22.73 -6.83 -9.73
C LYS A 315 22.76 -5.74 -10.81
N GLU A 316 22.91 -6.12 -12.07
CA GLU A 316 22.84 -5.17 -13.17
C GLU A 316 21.44 -4.55 -13.33
N GLN A 317 20.41 -5.40 -13.31
CA GLN A 317 19.02 -4.96 -13.36
C GLN A 317 18.67 -4.03 -12.20
N ALA A 318 19.14 -4.30 -10.97
CA ALA A 318 18.95 -3.41 -9.83
C ALA A 318 19.51 -2.01 -10.09
N ARG A 319 20.73 -1.90 -10.69
CA ARG A 319 21.31 -0.60 -11.08
C ARG A 319 20.47 0.13 -12.13
N ARG A 320 19.94 -0.61 -13.12
CA ARG A 320 19.07 -0.04 -14.16
C ARG A 320 17.74 0.44 -13.57
N LEU A 321 17.15 -0.31 -12.64
CA LEU A 321 15.94 0.09 -11.93
C LEU A 321 16.16 1.35 -11.08
N LEU A 322 17.30 1.49 -10.43
CA LEU A 322 17.63 2.73 -9.70
C LEU A 322 17.76 3.95 -10.64
N ARG A 323 18.33 3.77 -11.85
CA ARG A 323 18.36 4.85 -12.85
C ARG A 323 16.94 5.23 -13.28
N LEU A 324 16.08 4.23 -13.53
CA LEU A 324 14.68 4.48 -13.86
C LEU A 324 13.95 5.18 -12.72
N ALA A 325 14.21 4.79 -11.46
CA ALA A 325 13.67 5.45 -10.28
C ALA A 325 14.12 6.91 -10.15
N SER A 326 15.38 7.23 -10.50
CA SER A 326 15.85 8.62 -10.53
C SER A 326 15.13 9.45 -11.59
N MET A 327 14.89 8.88 -12.78
CA MET A 327 14.15 9.57 -13.86
C MET A 327 12.69 9.80 -13.44
N LEU A 328 12.06 8.78 -12.87
CA LEU A 328 10.69 8.88 -12.36
C LEU A 328 10.60 9.88 -11.21
N GLY A 329 11.56 9.87 -10.28
CA GLY A 329 11.64 10.84 -9.19
C GLY A 329 11.80 12.28 -9.71
N ALA A 330 12.57 12.50 -10.78
CA ALA A 330 12.68 13.80 -11.43
C ALA A 330 11.33 14.24 -12.07
N ALA A 331 10.60 13.33 -12.70
CA ALA A 331 9.26 13.61 -13.20
C ALA A 331 8.27 13.93 -12.05
N CYS A 332 8.36 13.17 -10.94
CA CYS A 332 7.57 13.43 -9.74
C CYS A 332 7.90 14.79 -9.09
N LEU A 333 9.16 15.23 -9.13
CA LEU A 333 9.57 16.57 -8.66
C LEU A 333 8.86 17.67 -9.44
N VAL A 334 8.83 17.56 -10.77
CA VAL A 334 8.15 18.54 -11.63
C VAL A 334 6.64 18.53 -11.38
N LEU A 335 6.04 17.34 -11.33
CA LEU A 335 4.61 17.17 -11.03
C LEU A 335 4.27 17.69 -9.63
N GLY A 336 5.04 17.33 -8.62
CA GLY A 336 4.84 17.77 -7.23
C GLY A 336 5.03 19.28 -7.08
N GLY A 337 6.02 19.85 -7.78
CA GLY A 337 6.22 21.31 -7.86
C GLY A 337 5.01 22.03 -8.46
N ALA A 338 4.43 21.51 -9.54
CA ALA A 338 3.21 22.07 -10.14
C ALA A 338 2.00 21.93 -9.19
N LEU A 339 1.80 20.73 -8.60
CA LEU A 339 0.70 20.48 -7.66
C LEU A 339 0.80 21.32 -6.40
N ALA A 340 2.01 21.71 -5.96
CA ALA A 340 2.22 22.58 -4.81
C ALA A 340 1.54 23.95 -4.95
N PHE A 341 1.40 24.46 -6.18
CA PHE A 341 0.69 25.72 -6.45
C PHE A 341 -0.78 25.49 -6.84
N ILE A 342 -1.05 24.45 -7.62
CA ILE A 342 -2.42 24.19 -8.15
C ILE A 342 -3.35 23.74 -7.02
N VAL A 343 -2.93 22.79 -6.19
CA VAL A 343 -3.82 22.18 -5.18
C VAL A 343 -4.24 23.20 -4.11
N PRO A 344 -3.33 23.92 -3.42
CA PRO A 344 -3.77 24.92 -2.43
C PRO A 344 -4.58 26.08 -3.04
N ALA A 345 -4.32 26.46 -4.30
CA ALA A 345 -5.08 27.50 -4.99
C ALA A 345 -6.53 27.08 -5.30
N ALA A 346 -6.74 25.77 -5.60
CA ALA A 346 -8.09 25.25 -5.86
C ALA A 346 -9.00 25.25 -4.62
N TYR A 347 -8.41 25.23 -3.40
CA TYR A 347 -9.17 25.31 -2.15
C TYR A 347 -9.40 26.75 -1.71
N GLY A 348 -10.30 27.45 -2.41
CA GLY A 348 -10.64 28.86 -2.18
C GLY A 348 -11.15 29.19 -0.77
N THR A 349 -11.66 28.22 -0.03
CA THR A 349 -12.17 28.34 1.35
C THR A 349 -11.08 28.41 2.42
N LEU A 350 -9.82 28.05 2.09
CA LEU A 350 -8.71 28.08 3.03
C LEU A 350 -8.13 29.50 3.17
N ASN A 351 -7.76 29.88 4.40
CA ASN A 351 -7.08 31.13 4.68
C ASN A 351 -5.73 31.22 3.93
N ALA A 352 -5.29 32.42 3.61
CA ALA A 352 -4.03 32.64 2.87
C ALA A 352 -2.82 32.01 3.53
N ASP A 353 -2.71 32.09 4.86
CA ASP A 353 -1.62 31.50 5.64
C ASP A 353 -1.57 29.95 5.50
N LEU A 354 -2.72 29.28 5.58
CA LEU A 354 -2.80 27.82 5.41
C LEU A 354 -2.45 27.38 3.99
N ARG A 355 -2.81 28.17 2.97
CA ARG A 355 -2.41 27.89 1.58
C ARG A 355 -0.90 28.00 1.41
N VAL A 356 -0.30 29.08 1.94
CA VAL A 356 1.16 29.24 1.91
C VAL A 356 1.86 28.09 2.64
N MET A 357 1.37 27.72 3.81
CA MET A 357 1.89 26.60 4.59
C MET A 357 1.82 25.27 3.81
N ALA A 358 0.65 24.95 3.23
CA ALA A 358 0.48 23.75 2.40
C ALA A 358 1.42 23.77 1.20
N THR A 359 1.52 24.90 0.48
CA THR A 359 2.44 25.05 -0.65
C THR A 359 3.88 24.77 -0.25
N GLN A 360 4.37 25.35 0.84
CA GLN A 360 5.74 25.14 1.32
C GLN A 360 6.00 23.69 1.69
N MET A 361 5.07 23.05 2.41
CA MET A 361 5.22 21.64 2.80
C MET A 361 5.19 20.70 1.57
N ILE A 362 4.31 20.94 0.59
CA ILE A 362 4.25 20.16 -0.66
C ILE A 362 5.54 20.36 -1.48
N LEU A 363 6.12 21.56 -1.54
CA LEU A 363 7.40 21.83 -2.21
C LEU A 363 8.55 21.05 -1.55
N VAL A 364 8.63 21.02 -0.22
CA VAL A 364 9.62 20.21 0.50
C VAL A 364 9.45 18.74 0.13
N GLN A 365 8.23 18.23 0.13
CA GLN A 365 7.94 16.85 -0.25
C GLN A 365 8.32 16.57 -1.71
N ALA A 366 8.04 17.49 -2.64
CA ALA A 366 8.40 17.35 -4.04
C ALA A 366 9.92 17.29 -4.24
N VAL A 367 10.71 18.07 -3.51
CA VAL A 367 12.19 17.99 -3.56
C VAL A 367 12.69 16.64 -3.05
N LEU A 368 12.11 16.13 -1.98
CA LEU A 368 12.53 14.88 -1.36
C LEU A 368 12.05 13.61 -2.11
N VAL A 369 11.14 13.75 -3.07
CA VAL A 369 10.55 12.59 -3.78
C VAL A 369 11.59 11.78 -4.55
N ILE A 370 12.68 12.38 -5.04
CA ILE A 370 13.76 11.67 -5.74
C ILE A 370 14.44 10.69 -4.77
N ALA A 371 14.77 11.15 -3.57
CA ALA A 371 15.35 10.31 -2.52
C ALA A 371 14.39 9.20 -2.11
N ASN A 372 13.11 9.49 -1.99
CA ASN A 372 12.06 8.52 -1.67
C ASN A 372 11.92 7.46 -2.78
N ALA A 373 11.88 7.84 -4.06
CA ALA A 373 11.79 6.91 -5.19
C ALA A 373 12.99 5.94 -5.23
N LEU A 374 14.19 6.45 -5.01
CA LEU A 374 15.42 5.64 -4.90
C LEU A 374 15.36 4.71 -3.70
N TYR A 375 14.92 5.22 -2.54
CA TYR A 375 14.77 4.43 -1.33
C TYR A 375 13.76 3.28 -1.52
N MET A 376 12.56 3.57 -2.00
CA MET A 376 11.50 2.58 -2.22
C MET A 376 11.91 1.50 -3.22
N THR A 377 12.64 1.88 -4.28
CA THR A 377 13.21 0.92 -5.24
C THR A 377 14.27 0.04 -4.57
N THR A 378 15.19 0.63 -3.81
CA THR A 378 16.21 -0.11 -3.06
C THR A 378 15.58 -1.08 -2.06
N PHE A 379 14.61 -0.63 -1.29
CA PHE A 379 13.85 -1.43 -0.35
C PHE A 379 13.18 -2.64 -1.02
N SER A 380 12.57 -2.43 -2.19
CA SER A 380 11.93 -3.49 -2.96
C SER A 380 12.94 -4.49 -3.53
N VAL A 381 14.11 -4.03 -3.96
CA VAL A 381 15.21 -4.89 -4.41
C VAL A 381 15.75 -5.76 -3.25
N LEU A 382 15.95 -5.19 -2.07
CA LEU A 382 16.39 -5.93 -0.88
C LEU A 382 15.36 -7.00 -0.48
N ARG A 383 14.08 -6.66 -0.48
CA ARG A 383 12.98 -7.61 -0.20
C ARG A 383 12.96 -8.75 -1.23
N ALA A 384 13.04 -8.44 -2.51
CA ALA A 384 13.04 -9.43 -3.60
C ALA A 384 14.23 -10.38 -3.52
N GLY A 385 15.37 -9.90 -3.05
CA GLY A 385 16.57 -10.70 -2.79
C GLY A 385 16.55 -11.47 -1.48
N GLY A 386 15.49 -11.37 -0.69
CA GLY A 386 15.34 -12.09 0.58
C GLY A 386 16.11 -11.49 1.76
N ASP A 387 16.73 -10.32 1.61
CA ASP A 387 17.35 -9.59 2.73
C ASP A 387 16.30 -8.77 3.50
N THR A 388 15.35 -9.50 4.09
CA THR A 388 14.24 -8.90 4.84
C THR A 388 14.70 -8.23 6.13
N ARG A 389 15.82 -8.69 6.74
CA ARG A 389 16.36 -8.06 7.95
C ARG A 389 16.84 -6.64 7.66
N SER A 390 17.71 -6.48 6.66
CA SER A 390 18.18 -5.14 6.25
C SER A 390 17.04 -4.26 5.82
N ALA A 391 16.04 -4.80 5.10
CA ALA A 391 14.86 -4.05 4.69
C ALA A 391 14.07 -3.52 5.91
N VAL A 392 13.75 -4.36 6.89
CA VAL A 392 13.02 -3.96 8.11
C VAL A 392 13.81 -2.96 8.95
N MET A 393 15.13 -3.18 9.10
CA MET A 393 15.98 -2.24 9.86
C MET A 393 16.08 -0.87 9.18
N LEU A 394 16.16 -0.83 7.86
CA LEU A 394 16.19 0.40 7.07
C LEU A 394 14.85 1.14 7.08
N ASP A 395 13.74 0.43 7.14
CA ASP A 395 12.42 1.03 7.11
C ASP A 395 11.92 1.35 8.53
N SER A 396 11.33 0.38 9.19
CA SER A 396 10.75 0.59 10.53
C SER A 396 11.83 0.78 11.59
N GLY A 397 12.95 0.04 11.55
CA GLY A 397 14.02 0.18 12.54
C GLY A 397 14.57 1.62 12.58
N TYR A 398 14.95 2.17 11.44
CA TYR A 398 15.43 3.55 11.35
C TYR A 398 14.34 4.56 11.75
N MET A 399 13.12 4.35 11.31
CA MET A 399 12.00 5.23 11.64
C MET A 399 11.79 5.32 13.16
N TRP A 400 11.73 4.17 13.86
CA TRP A 400 11.46 4.14 15.29
C TRP A 400 12.65 4.59 16.16
N VAL A 401 13.89 4.37 15.70
CA VAL A 401 15.09 4.74 16.47
C VAL A 401 15.52 6.19 16.24
N VAL A 402 15.28 6.74 15.03
CA VAL A 402 15.76 8.07 14.65
C VAL A 402 14.63 9.06 14.47
N VAL A 403 13.64 8.71 13.63
CA VAL A 403 12.65 9.69 13.18
C VAL A 403 11.55 9.92 14.21
N VAL A 404 11.02 8.86 14.83
CA VAL A 404 9.99 8.98 15.87
C VAL A 404 10.49 9.77 17.09
N PRO A 405 11.70 9.51 17.66
CA PRO A 405 12.23 10.35 18.72
C PRO A 405 12.42 11.81 18.32
N ALA A 406 12.91 12.07 17.09
CA ALA A 406 13.05 13.44 16.60
C ALA A 406 11.69 14.13 16.44
N ALA A 407 10.67 13.42 15.95
CA ALA A 407 9.30 13.93 15.85
C ALA A 407 8.73 14.29 17.23
N LEU A 408 8.89 13.41 18.21
CA LEU A 408 8.45 13.66 19.58
C LEU A 408 9.20 14.84 20.21
N LEU A 409 10.51 14.95 19.98
CA LEU A 409 11.28 16.13 20.42
C LEU A 409 10.71 17.42 19.81
N CYS A 410 10.39 17.43 18.52
CA CYS A 410 9.75 18.58 17.88
C CYS A 410 8.38 18.91 18.52
N ALA A 411 7.57 17.87 18.86
CA ALA A 411 6.26 18.07 19.48
C ALA A 411 6.33 18.79 20.81
N PHE A 412 7.37 18.52 21.63
CA PHE A 412 7.50 19.11 22.97
C PHE A 412 8.38 20.38 22.97
N VAL A 413 9.46 20.40 22.17
CA VAL A 413 10.41 21.51 22.19
C VAL A 413 9.89 22.76 21.46
N LEU A 414 9.27 22.60 20.29
CA LEU A 414 8.81 23.74 19.50
C LEU A 414 7.78 24.63 20.24
N PRO A 415 6.73 24.05 20.87
CA PRO A 415 5.82 24.85 21.68
C PRO A 415 6.50 25.46 22.93
N ALA A 416 7.40 24.72 23.59
CA ALA A 416 8.10 25.19 24.79
C ALA A 416 9.02 26.40 24.53
N VAL A 417 9.61 26.49 23.34
CA VAL A 417 10.47 27.62 22.91
C VAL A 417 9.64 28.79 22.33
N GLY A 418 8.30 28.68 22.34
CA GLY A 418 7.41 29.71 21.79
C GLY A 418 7.42 29.83 20.26
N ARG A 419 7.84 28.79 19.56
CA ARG A 419 7.87 28.71 18.10
C ARG A 419 7.08 27.49 17.58
N PRO A 420 5.77 27.42 17.79
CA PRO A 420 4.95 26.29 17.34
C PRO A 420 4.72 26.35 15.84
N ASP A 421 5.77 26.07 15.04
CA ASP A 421 5.68 26.04 13.58
C ASP A 421 5.76 24.59 13.09
N VAL A 422 4.65 24.08 12.62
CA VAL A 422 4.53 22.70 12.10
C VAL A 422 5.46 22.45 10.91
N ARG A 423 5.80 23.48 10.13
CA ARG A 423 6.71 23.38 8.98
C ARG A 423 8.09 22.90 9.42
N ILE A 424 8.58 23.36 10.58
CA ILE A 424 9.87 22.92 11.13
C ILE A 424 9.81 21.44 11.49
N ALA A 425 8.78 21.03 12.23
CA ALA A 425 8.58 19.61 12.58
C ALA A 425 8.47 18.74 11.33
N PHE A 426 7.73 19.19 10.32
CA PHE A 426 7.58 18.48 9.05
C PHE A 426 8.92 18.33 8.32
N VAL A 427 9.67 19.43 8.15
CA VAL A 427 10.99 19.39 7.48
C VAL A 427 11.94 18.44 8.20
N VAL A 428 12.03 18.50 9.52
CA VAL A 428 12.87 17.62 10.32
C VAL A 428 12.49 16.15 10.08
N VAL A 429 11.21 15.82 10.21
CA VAL A 429 10.72 14.44 9.99
C VAL A 429 11.01 13.97 8.57
N GLN A 430 10.70 14.77 7.55
CA GLN A 430 10.85 14.37 6.15
C GLN A 430 12.32 14.28 5.70
N VAL A 431 13.17 15.19 6.15
CA VAL A 431 14.60 15.11 5.87
C VAL A 431 15.20 13.85 6.49
N LEU A 432 14.91 13.58 7.76
CA LEU A 432 15.37 12.36 8.43
C LEU A 432 14.80 11.11 7.76
N MET A 433 13.50 11.07 7.43
CA MET A 433 12.89 9.94 6.72
C MET A 433 13.59 9.63 5.38
N ASN A 434 14.05 10.64 4.67
CA ASN A 434 14.73 10.46 3.39
C ASN A 434 16.24 10.25 3.52
N ALA A 435 16.87 10.65 4.64
CA ALA A 435 18.29 10.44 4.89
C ALA A 435 18.69 8.95 4.92
N LYS A 436 17.75 8.06 5.25
CA LYS A 436 17.95 6.60 5.20
C LYS A 436 18.39 6.06 3.82
N ILE A 437 18.22 6.85 2.74
CA ILE A 437 18.66 6.47 1.39
C ILE A 437 20.18 6.21 1.33
N PHE A 438 20.99 6.98 2.04
CA PHE A 438 22.44 6.79 2.05
C PHE A 438 22.80 5.42 2.63
N TRP A 439 22.15 5.02 3.72
CA TRP A 439 22.33 3.70 4.32
C TRP A 439 21.81 2.60 3.38
N ALA A 440 20.62 2.78 2.79
CA ALA A 440 20.02 1.83 1.87
C ALA A 440 20.94 1.55 0.65
N LEU A 441 21.52 2.59 0.05
CA LEU A 441 22.46 2.45 -1.06
C LEU A 441 23.77 1.77 -0.64
N ALA A 442 24.27 2.03 0.58
CA ALA A 442 25.44 1.34 1.12
C ALA A 442 25.19 -0.15 1.30
N VAL A 443 24.02 -0.54 1.84
CA VAL A 443 23.60 -1.95 1.98
C VAL A 443 23.46 -2.62 0.61
N LEU A 444 22.85 -1.93 -0.36
CA LEU A 444 22.67 -2.44 -1.71
C LEU A 444 24.01 -2.69 -2.39
N ARG A 445 24.98 -1.75 -2.25
CA ARG A 445 26.34 -1.86 -2.82
C ARG A 445 27.12 -3.06 -2.29
N ARG A 446 26.92 -3.44 -1.03
CA ARG A 446 27.55 -4.63 -0.42
C ARG A 446 27.15 -5.93 -1.12
N GLY A 447 26.04 -5.96 -1.85
CA GLY A 447 25.61 -7.07 -2.69
C GLY A 447 25.17 -8.34 -1.97
N ARG A 448 25.09 -8.34 -0.62
CA ARG A 448 24.67 -9.49 0.21
C ARG A 448 23.18 -9.80 0.08
N TRP A 449 22.39 -8.87 -0.47
CA TRP A 449 20.96 -9.03 -0.67
C TRP A 449 20.60 -10.03 -1.79
N ALA A 450 21.52 -10.27 -2.74
CA ALA A 450 21.25 -11.07 -3.92
C ALA A 450 21.31 -12.57 -3.60
N ASN A 451 20.27 -13.08 -2.93
CA ASN A 451 20.18 -14.48 -2.53
C ASN A 451 19.14 -15.22 -3.37
N ASN A 452 19.49 -16.43 -3.83
CA ASN A 452 18.56 -17.36 -4.44
C ASN A 452 17.93 -18.21 -3.34
N MET A 453 16.66 -17.96 -2.99
CA MET A 453 15.93 -18.65 -1.93
C MET A 453 15.35 -20.02 -2.38
N THR A 454 15.50 -20.37 -3.65
CA THR A 454 15.00 -21.64 -4.20
C THR A 454 16.02 -22.77 -4.07
N ARG A 455 17.30 -22.46 -3.86
CA ARG A 455 18.34 -23.46 -3.61
C ARG A 455 18.30 -23.89 -2.16
N LYS A 456 18.34 -25.21 -1.92
CA LYS A 456 18.61 -25.77 -0.60
C LYS A 456 20.07 -25.44 -0.25
N ASN A 457 20.28 -24.65 0.82
CA ASN A 457 21.58 -24.59 1.48
C ASN A 457 21.70 -25.82 2.37
#